data_d789aac38c5f4713e255f0c4b6d1b9ea
#
_entry.id   d789aac38c5f4713e255f0c4b6d1b9ea
#
_cell.length_a   1.000
_cell.length_b   1.000
_cell.length_c   1.000
_cell.angle_alpha   90.00
_cell.angle_beta   90.00
_cell.angle_gamma   90.00
#
_symmetry.space_group_name_H-M   'P 1'
#
loop_
_entity.id
_entity.type
_entity.pdbx_description
1 polymer ?
#
loop_
_entity_poly.entity_id
_entity_poly.type
_entity_poly.pdbx_seq_one_letter_code
_entity_poly.pdbx_strand_id
1 'polypeptide(L)'
;DFSRSRGLGDVYKRQVLVNGEKVKPNYKVKPGDLVVMVLPYPVREFELKPQDIPINIIHEDDSFVIVNKDAGMVVHPGHGNHDGTLVNALLHHFDQLPELPSDYSGRPGLVHRIDKNTSGLLVVAKTERALTKLAKQFYDKTTSRKYLALVWGDVEDDGTVIGHIARSKKNRKVMSVYPDGEEGKHAVTHFKVLERFGYVTLVKCRLETGRTHQIRVHFKWLGHPLFN
;
A
#
# COMPACT_ATOMS: atom_id res chain seq x y z
N ASP A 1 21.46 1.58 12.90
CA ASP A 1 21.00 1.13 14.23
C ASP A 1 20.11 -0.09 14.08
N PHE A 2 20.74 -1.29 14.10
CA PHE A 2 20.09 -2.59 13.92
C PHE A 2 19.67 -3.21 15.28
N SER A 3 19.39 -2.40 16.28
CA SER A 3 18.99 -2.90 17.57
C SER A 3 17.46 -2.94 17.71
N ARG A 4 16.93 -4.16 17.82
CA ARG A 4 15.58 -4.56 18.23
C ARG A 4 14.55 -4.82 17.13
N SER A 5 14.73 -5.92 16.42
CA SER A 5 13.57 -6.70 15.95
C SER A 5 13.44 -7.96 16.82
N ARG A 6 12.78 -7.87 17.96
CA ARG A 6 12.29 -9.05 18.67
C ARG A 6 11.12 -9.62 17.88
N GLY A 7 11.26 -10.81 17.32
CA GLY A 7 10.13 -11.58 16.85
C GLY A 7 10.22 -12.30 15.50
N LEU A 8 11.40 -12.40 14.89
CA LEU A 8 11.62 -13.26 13.73
C LEU A 8 12.74 -14.28 13.95
N GLY A 9 13.04 -14.58 15.23
CA GLY A 9 14.25 -15.31 15.65
C GLY A 9 14.29 -16.79 15.33
N ASP A 10 13.18 -17.49 15.07
CA ASP A 10 13.21 -18.95 15.09
C ASP A 10 12.78 -19.67 13.81
N VAL A 11 12.28 -18.97 12.81
CA VAL A 11 11.78 -19.66 11.60
C VAL A 11 12.83 -19.76 10.50
N TYR A 12 13.85 -18.87 10.50
CA TYR A 12 14.94 -18.92 9.52
C TYR A 12 16.27 -18.68 10.21
N LYS A 13 17.09 -19.71 10.33
CA LYS A 13 18.49 -19.59 10.78
C LYS A 13 19.29 -18.81 9.72
N ARG A 14 19.10 -17.50 9.67
CA ARG A 14 19.94 -16.60 8.90
C ARG A 14 21.32 -16.63 9.54
N GLN A 15 22.32 -17.10 8.81
CA GLN A 15 23.69 -17.06 9.29
C GLN A 15 24.35 -15.82 8.71
N VAL A 16 24.86 -14.97 9.60
CA VAL A 16 25.74 -13.87 9.20
C VAL A 16 27.16 -14.33 9.44
N LEU A 17 27.96 -14.29 8.40
CA LEU A 17 29.37 -14.57 8.45
C LEU A 17 30.14 -13.25 8.32
N VAL A 18 31.17 -13.06 9.11
CA VAL A 18 32.11 -11.95 8.95
C VAL A 18 33.47 -12.57 8.68
N ASN A 19 34.10 -12.20 7.56
CA ASN A 19 35.35 -12.78 7.09
C ASN A 19 35.33 -14.32 7.01
N GLY A 20 34.16 -14.89 6.65
CA GLY A 20 33.94 -16.33 6.52
C GLY A 20 33.55 -17.05 7.82
N GLU A 21 33.57 -16.38 8.97
CA GLU A 21 33.24 -16.98 10.27
C GLU A 21 31.87 -16.55 10.80
N LYS A 22 31.20 -17.46 11.54
CA LYS A 22 29.93 -17.17 12.21
C LYS A 22 30.13 -16.19 13.35
N VAL A 23 29.36 -15.09 13.36
CA VAL A 23 29.44 -14.09 14.42
C VAL A 23 28.17 -14.03 15.25
N LYS A 24 28.27 -13.56 16.49
CA LYS A 24 27.14 -13.32 17.37
C LYS A 24 26.37 -12.07 16.92
N PRO A 25 25.06 -11.95 17.25
CA PRO A 25 24.23 -10.79 16.85
C PRO A 25 24.73 -9.43 17.34
N ASN A 26 25.57 -9.41 18.34
CA ASN A 26 26.17 -8.20 18.91
C ASN A 26 27.60 -7.91 18.39
N TYR A 27 28.04 -8.60 17.36
CA TYR A 27 29.34 -8.33 16.74
C TYR A 27 29.35 -6.90 16.17
N LYS A 28 30.40 -6.16 16.48
CA LYS A 28 30.61 -4.81 15.96
C LYS A 28 31.47 -4.88 14.70
N VAL A 29 30.83 -4.65 13.56
CA VAL A 29 31.52 -4.63 12.26
C VAL A 29 32.58 -3.55 12.23
N LYS A 30 33.77 -3.89 11.71
CA LYS A 30 34.92 -3.00 11.56
C LYS A 30 35.11 -2.59 10.09
N PRO A 31 35.74 -1.45 9.82
CA PRO A 31 36.15 -1.12 8.46
C PRO A 31 37.02 -2.24 7.86
N GLY A 32 36.65 -2.71 6.66
CA GLY A 32 37.33 -3.80 5.96
C GLY A 32 36.74 -5.19 6.22
N ASP A 33 35.77 -5.36 7.13
CA ASP A 33 35.08 -6.64 7.30
C ASP A 33 34.18 -6.98 6.09
N LEU A 34 34.34 -8.20 5.58
CA LEU A 34 33.45 -8.79 4.58
C LEU A 34 32.26 -9.44 5.29
N VAL A 35 31.07 -8.83 5.20
CA VAL A 35 29.85 -9.36 5.81
C VAL A 35 29.05 -10.13 4.78
N VAL A 36 28.84 -11.42 5.00
CA VAL A 36 28.05 -12.31 4.14
C VAL A 36 26.84 -12.81 4.90
N MET A 37 25.65 -12.62 4.32
CA MET A 37 24.42 -13.20 4.84
C MET A 37 24.05 -14.45 4.05
N VAL A 38 24.06 -15.60 4.69
CA VAL A 38 23.60 -16.86 4.08
C VAL A 38 22.09 -16.98 4.28
N LEU A 39 21.34 -16.93 3.20
CA LEU A 39 19.89 -17.18 3.21
C LEU A 39 19.67 -18.68 2.90
N PRO A 40 19.09 -19.46 3.83
CA PRO A 40 18.92 -20.92 3.66
C PRO A 40 17.92 -21.32 2.56
N TYR A 41 17.17 -20.36 2.06
CA TYR A 41 16.21 -20.57 0.94
C TYR A 41 16.47 -19.50 -0.12
N PRO A 42 16.31 -19.84 -1.40
CA PRO A 42 16.33 -18.84 -2.45
C PRO A 42 15.29 -17.78 -2.10
N VAL A 43 15.65 -16.52 -2.27
CA VAL A 43 14.68 -15.43 -2.27
C VAL A 43 13.61 -15.86 -3.29
N ARG A 44 12.39 -16.05 -2.89
CA ARG A 44 11.31 -16.25 -3.84
C ARG A 44 11.19 -14.91 -4.58
N GLU A 45 11.84 -14.82 -5.72
CA GLU A 45 11.51 -13.83 -6.71
C GLU A 45 10.06 -14.15 -7.09
N PHE A 46 9.14 -13.28 -6.71
CA PHE A 46 7.78 -13.33 -7.22
C PHE A 46 7.87 -12.93 -8.69
N GLU A 47 8.02 -13.92 -9.54
CA GLU A 47 7.93 -13.71 -10.97
C GLU A 47 6.51 -13.22 -11.26
N LEU A 48 6.39 -11.96 -11.65
CA LEU A 48 5.13 -11.38 -12.09
C LEU A 48 4.79 -11.98 -13.45
N LYS A 49 3.78 -12.85 -13.48
CA LYS A 49 3.33 -13.50 -14.72
C LYS A 49 2.18 -12.71 -15.32
N PRO A 50 2.23 -12.40 -16.63
CA PRO A 50 1.07 -11.90 -17.35
C PRO A 50 -0.12 -12.86 -17.22
N GLN A 51 -1.32 -12.32 -17.01
CA GLN A 51 -2.55 -13.10 -16.94
C GLN A 51 -3.65 -12.40 -17.73
N ASP A 52 -4.37 -13.15 -18.54
CA ASP A 52 -5.53 -12.68 -19.31
C ASP A 52 -6.71 -12.43 -18.36
N ILE A 53 -6.71 -11.26 -17.75
CA ILE A 53 -7.74 -10.77 -16.84
C ILE A 53 -8.31 -9.49 -17.43
N PRO A 54 -9.63 -9.40 -17.65
CA PRO A 54 -10.25 -8.20 -18.18
C PRO A 54 -9.97 -6.97 -17.28
N ILE A 55 -9.60 -5.85 -17.88
CA ILE A 55 -9.43 -4.56 -17.22
C ILE A 55 -10.33 -3.51 -17.86
N ASN A 56 -10.93 -2.66 -17.04
CA ASN A 56 -11.78 -1.58 -17.52
C ASN A 56 -10.92 -0.31 -17.70
N ILE A 57 -10.50 -0.05 -18.93
CA ILE A 57 -9.72 1.14 -19.32
C ILE A 57 -10.68 2.28 -19.58
N ILE A 58 -10.51 3.39 -18.86
CA ILE A 58 -11.31 4.62 -18.97
C ILE A 58 -10.64 5.61 -19.90
N HIS A 59 -9.32 5.66 -19.91
CA HIS A 59 -8.52 6.51 -20.76
C HIS A 59 -7.16 5.88 -20.99
N GLU A 60 -6.63 6.04 -22.19
CA GLU A 60 -5.28 5.61 -22.55
C GLU A 60 -4.67 6.60 -23.55
N ASP A 61 -3.41 6.96 -23.31
CA ASP A 61 -2.57 7.68 -24.26
C ASP A 61 -1.16 7.04 -24.32
N ASP A 62 -0.21 7.69 -24.99
CA ASP A 62 1.16 7.19 -25.11
C ASP A 62 1.93 7.19 -23.78
N SER A 63 1.51 7.95 -22.80
CA SER A 63 2.24 8.21 -21.56
C SER A 63 1.70 7.42 -20.36
N PHE A 64 0.38 7.29 -20.27
CA PHE A 64 -0.29 6.63 -19.14
C PHE A 64 -1.64 6.03 -19.52
N VAL A 65 -2.15 5.18 -18.67
CA VAL A 65 -3.51 4.62 -18.74
C VAL A 65 -4.25 4.87 -17.43
N ILE A 66 -5.55 5.12 -17.50
CA ILE A 66 -6.47 5.19 -16.36
C ILE A 66 -7.34 3.94 -16.38
N VAL A 67 -7.24 3.15 -15.34
CA VAL A 67 -8.02 1.92 -15.15
C VAL A 67 -9.05 2.14 -14.05
N ASN A 68 -10.29 1.72 -14.29
CA ASN A 68 -11.30 1.60 -13.25
C ASN A 68 -11.24 0.18 -12.66
N LYS A 69 -10.57 0.04 -11.52
CA LYS A 69 -10.38 -1.26 -10.85
C LYS A 69 -11.69 -1.71 -10.19
N ASP A 70 -12.07 -2.94 -10.39
CA ASP A 70 -13.20 -3.56 -9.69
C ASP A 70 -12.88 -3.83 -8.20
N ALA A 71 -13.93 -3.85 -7.37
CA ALA A 71 -13.84 -4.37 -6.01
C ALA A 71 -13.51 -5.87 -6.05
N GLY A 72 -12.75 -6.36 -5.06
CA GLY A 72 -12.29 -7.75 -4.98
C GLY A 72 -10.93 -7.99 -5.64
N MET A 73 -10.48 -7.15 -6.57
CA MET A 73 -9.18 -7.26 -7.22
C MET A 73 -8.09 -6.57 -6.38
N VAL A 74 -6.97 -7.26 -6.13
CA VAL A 74 -5.77 -6.69 -5.51
C VAL A 74 -4.95 -5.98 -6.58
N VAL A 75 -4.33 -4.84 -6.24
CA VAL A 75 -3.53 -4.07 -7.21
C VAL A 75 -2.22 -4.77 -7.56
N HIS A 76 -1.53 -5.35 -6.56
CA HIS A 76 -0.19 -5.92 -6.72
C HIS A 76 -0.05 -7.17 -5.84
N PRO A 77 0.68 -8.21 -6.28
CA PRO A 77 0.91 -9.41 -5.48
C PRO A 77 1.45 -9.11 -4.08
N GLY A 78 1.00 -9.89 -3.12
CA GLY A 78 1.38 -9.77 -1.73
C GLY A 78 0.96 -10.99 -0.93
N HIS A 79 1.11 -10.91 0.39
CA HIS A 79 0.79 -12.03 1.27
C HIS A 79 -0.67 -12.50 1.09
N GLY A 80 -0.86 -13.76 0.71
CA GLY A 80 -2.16 -14.38 0.47
C GLY A 80 -2.83 -14.05 -0.88
N ASN A 81 -2.17 -13.26 -1.75
CA ASN A 81 -2.63 -12.97 -3.12
C ASN A 81 -1.39 -12.88 -3.99
N HIS A 82 -0.98 -13.98 -4.58
CA HIS A 82 0.28 -14.09 -5.33
C HIS A 82 0.08 -13.84 -6.83
N ASP A 83 -1.14 -13.96 -7.31
CA ASP A 83 -1.58 -13.80 -8.70
C ASP A 83 -3.00 -13.21 -8.75
N GLY A 84 -3.60 -13.13 -9.94
CA GLY A 84 -4.94 -12.57 -10.12
C GLY A 84 -5.03 -11.08 -9.79
N THR A 85 -3.93 -10.34 -9.88
CA THR A 85 -3.87 -8.92 -9.50
C THR A 85 -3.95 -8.01 -10.72
N LEU A 86 -4.23 -6.73 -10.48
CA LEU A 86 -4.24 -5.73 -11.55
C LEU A 86 -2.89 -5.69 -12.30
N VAL A 87 -1.76 -5.86 -11.60
CA VAL A 87 -0.44 -5.89 -12.25
C VAL A 87 -0.32 -7.08 -13.21
N ASN A 88 -0.84 -8.27 -12.83
CA ASN A 88 -0.82 -9.44 -13.74
C ASN A 88 -1.63 -9.16 -15.02
N ALA A 89 -2.79 -8.50 -14.89
CA ALA A 89 -3.61 -8.09 -16.03
C ALA A 89 -2.93 -7.02 -16.89
N LEU A 90 -2.32 -6.02 -16.26
CA LEU A 90 -1.59 -4.96 -16.97
C LEU A 90 -0.39 -5.50 -17.76
N LEU A 91 0.35 -6.48 -17.21
CA LEU A 91 1.46 -7.14 -17.91
C LEU A 91 1.00 -8.00 -19.08
N HIS A 92 -0.25 -8.46 -19.09
CA HIS A 92 -0.83 -9.13 -20.26
C HIS A 92 -1.28 -8.14 -21.33
N HIS A 93 -1.83 -7.01 -20.90
CA HIS A 93 -2.37 -5.99 -21.80
C HIS A 93 -1.27 -5.11 -22.46
N PHE A 94 -0.15 -4.89 -21.76
CA PHE A 94 0.97 -4.07 -22.24
C PHE A 94 2.25 -4.90 -22.31
N ASP A 95 2.94 -4.85 -23.45
CA ASP A 95 4.21 -5.58 -23.66
C ASP A 95 5.30 -5.16 -22.67
N GLN A 96 5.36 -3.87 -22.35
CA GLN A 96 6.34 -3.31 -21.42
C GLN A 96 5.72 -2.19 -20.58
N LEU A 97 5.98 -2.24 -19.28
CA LEU A 97 5.67 -1.16 -18.35
C LEU A 97 6.94 -0.72 -17.60
N PRO A 98 7.13 0.58 -17.40
CA PRO A 98 8.34 1.10 -16.77
C PRO A 98 8.39 0.76 -15.28
N GLU A 99 9.60 0.55 -14.75
CA GLU A 99 9.86 0.37 -13.33
C GLU A 99 10.83 1.42 -12.82
N LEU A 100 10.67 1.86 -11.56
CA LEU A 100 11.63 2.77 -10.95
C LEU A 100 12.89 1.97 -10.57
N PRO A 101 14.10 2.47 -10.87
CA PRO A 101 15.36 1.76 -10.60
C PRO A 101 15.58 1.38 -9.13
N SER A 102 14.96 2.10 -8.21
CA SER A 102 15.03 1.87 -6.77
C SER A 102 13.92 0.94 -6.24
N ASP A 103 12.94 0.58 -7.07
CA ASP A 103 11.79 -0.21 -6.66
C ASP A 103 11.93 -1.66 -7.12
N TYR A 104 12.78 -2.43 -6.42
CA TYR A 104 12.85 -3.89 -6.56
C TYR A 104 11.54 -4.60 -6.19
N SER A 105 10.46 -3.86 -5.96
CA SER A 105 9.17 -4.41 -5.54
C SER A 105 8.37 -5.01 -6.69
N GLY A 106 8.86 -4.92 -7.93
CA GLY A 106 8.16 -5.43 -9.11
C GLY A 106 6.78 -4.78 -9.26
N ARG A 107 6.70 -3.46 -9.34
CA ARG A 107 5.45 -2.71 -9.49
C ARG A 107 5.42 -1.91 -10.79
N PRO A 108 5.50 -2.60 -11.94
CA PRO A 108 5.58 -1.93 -13.23
C PRO A 108 4.43 -0.95 -13.43
N GLY A 109 4.78 0.29 -13.80
CA GLY A 109 3.84 1.38 -14.08
C GLY A 109 3.08 1.96 -12.88
N LEU A 110 3.11 1.32 -11.71
CA LEU A 110 2.28 1.72 -10.56
C LEU A 110 2.93 2.86 -9.76
N VAL A 111 2.16 3.90 -9.51
CA VAL A 111 2.54 5.04 -8.65
C VAL A 111 1.71 5.13 -7.37
N HIS A 112 0.60 4.40 -7.31
CA HIS A 112 -0.27 4.32 -6.13
C HIS A 112 -1.08 3.02 -6.13
N ARG A 113 -1.85 2.84 -5.06
CA ARG A 113 -2.73 1.68 -4.90
C ARG A 113 -3.99 2.05 -4.15
N ILE A 114 -5.05 1.28 -4.38
CA ILE A 114 -6.26 1.24 -3.55
C ILE A 114 -6.45 -0.17 -2.97
N ASP A 115 -7.29 -0.30 -1.97
CA ASP A 115 -7.50 -1.58 -1.28
C ASP A 115 -8.21 -2.61 -2.18
N LYS A 116 -8.12 -3.89 -1.82
CA LYS A 116 -8.76 -5.01 -2.53
C LYS A 116 -10.24 -4.72 -2.81
N ASN A 117 -11.00 -4.38 -1.78
CA ASN A 117 -12.45 -4.16 -1.86
C ASN A 117 -12.84 -2.71 -2.20
N THR A 118 -11.89 -1.87 -2.58
CA THR A 118 -12.14 -0.53 -3.10
C THR A 118 -12.14 -0.58 -4.62
N SER A 119 -13.23 -0.14 -5.23
CA SER A 119 -13.30 0.12 -6.68
C SER A 119 -12.87 1.54 -7.01
N GLY A 120 -12.56 1.80 -8.27
CA GLY A 120 -12.31 3.14 -8.78
C GLY A 120 -10.99 3.30 -9.52
N LEU A 121 -10.68 4.56 -9.81
CA LEU A 121 -9.64 4.93 -10.76
C LEU A 121 -8.22 4.76 -10.21
N LEU A 122 -7.38 4.14 -11.02
CA LEU A 122 -5.93 4.13 -10.86
C LEU A 122 -5.28 4.66 -12.12
N VAL A 123 -4.22 5.46 -11.94
CA VAL A 123 -3.33 5.86 -13.03
C VAL A 123 -2.11 4.93 -13.05
N VAL A 124 -1.78 4.44 -14.24
CA VAL A 124 -0.63 3.56 -14.49
C VAL A 124 0.23 4.20 -15.57
N ALA A 125 1.52 4.36 -15.32
CA ALA A 125 2.46 4.95 -16.26
C ALA A 125 2.85 3.91 -17.32
N LYS A 126 2.91 4.35 -18.60
CA LYS A 126 3.40 3.57 -19.75
C LYS A 126 4.84 3.92 -20.12
N THR A 127 5.36 5.05 -19.65
CA THR A 127 6.72 5.51 -19.92
C THR A 127 7.46 5.86 -18.62
N GLU A 128 8.78 5.77 -18.60
CA GLU A 128 9.61 6.17 -17.43
C GLU A 128 9.41 7.64 -17.04
N ARG A 129 9.25 8.52 -18.06
CA ARG A 129 8.98 9.94 -17.85
C ARG A 129 7.65 10.16 -17.13
N ALA A 130 6.60 9.44 -17.52
CA ALA A 130 5.29 9.50 -16.87
C ALA A 130 5.36 8.93 -15.46
N LEU A 131 6.04 7.78 -15.28
CA LEU A 131 6.24 7.14 -13.99
C LEU A 131 6.90 8.10 -13.00
N THR A 132 8.01 8.71 -13.37
CA THR A 132 8.75 9.67 -12.53
C THR A 132 7.89 10.89 -12.16
N LYS A 133 7.20 11.49 -13.16
CA LYS A 133 6.37 12.68 -12.93
C LYS A 133 5.14 12.38 -12.04
N LEU A 134 4.47 11.26 -12.31
CA LEU A 134 3.32 10.85 -11.51
C LEU A 134 3.75 10.46 -10.08
N ALA A 135 4.82 9.69 -9.93
CA ALA A 135 5.36 9.34 -8.62
C ALA A 135 5.69 10.60 -7.79
N LYS A 136 6.29 11.62 -8.44
CA LYS A 136 6.55 12.91 -7.79
C LYS A 136 5.27 13.59 -7.31
N GLN A 137 4.21 13.62 -8.12
CA GLN A 137 2.93 14.23 -7.70
C GLN A 137 2.32 13.52 -6.49
N PHE A 138 2.41 12.17 -6.42
CA PHE A 138 1.97 11.42 -5.25
C PHE A 138 2.84 11.67 -4.02
N TYR A 139 4.14 11.80 -4.20
CA TYR A 139 5.10 12.13 -3.14
C TYR A 139 4.85 13.54 -2.58
N ASP A 140 4.74 14.54 -3.45
CA ASP A 140 4.47 15.94 -3.12
C ASP A 140 3.03 16.16 -2.64
N LYS A 141 2.16 15.15 -2.72
CA LYS A 141 0.73 15.19 -2.36
C LYS A 141 -0.07 16.24 -3.15
N THR A 142 0.32 16.54 -4.37
CA THR A 142 -0.40 17.48 -5.25
C THR A 142 -1.60 16.85 -5.94
N THR A 143 -1.73 15.51 -5.87
CA THR A 143 -2.88 14.77 -6.42
C THR A 143 -4.13 14.95 -5.56
N SER A 144 -5.26 15.26 -6.20
CA SER A 144 -6.57 15.32 -5.52
C SER A 144 -7.24 13.95 -5.52
N ARG A 145 -7.30 13.32 -4.34
CA ARG A 145 -7.87 11.98 -4.17
C ARG A 145 -9.21 12.06 -3.46
N LYS A 146 -10.27 11.70 -4.19
CA LYS A 146 -11.65 11.74 -3.70
C LYS A 146 -12.23 10.32 -3.71
N TYR A 147 -12.97 9.98 -2.65
CA TYR A 147 -13.61 8.69 -2.48
C TYR A 147 -15.05 8.89 -2.03
N LEU A 148 -15.90 7.96 -2.38
CA LEU A 148 -17.22 7.80 -1.77
C LEU A 148 -17.15 6.63 -0.80
N ALA A 149 -17.75 6.77 0.36
CA ALA A 149 -17.84 5.71 1.34
C ALA A 149 -19.24 5.69 1.95
N LEU A 150 -19.85 4.51 2.01
CA LEU A 150 -21.04 4.26 2.80
C LEU A 150 -20.60 3.77 4.18
N VAL A 151 -21.06 4.41 5.24
CA VAL A 151 -20.66 4.12 6.62
C VAL A 151 -21.88 3.81 7.47
N TRP A 152 -21.71 2.96 8.48
CA TRP A 152 -22.77 2.67 9.45
C TRP A 152 -23.03 3.86 10.37
N GLY A 153 -24.29 4.03 10.72
CA GLY A 153 -24.77 5.07 11.60
C GLY A 153 -25.09 6.38 10.88
N ASP A 154 -25.66 7.30 11.63
CA ASP A 154 -25.99 8.64 11.17
C ASP A 154 -24.85 9.60 11.51
N VAL A 155 -24.10 10.02 10.50
CA VAL A 155 -23.01 11.00 10.65
C VAL A 155 -23.64 12.39 10.56
N GLU A 156 -23.61 13.14 11.66
CA GLU A 156 -24.32 14.41 11.77
C GLU A 156 -23.71 15.52 10.91
N ASP A 157 -22.40 15.70 10.95
CA ASP A 157 -21.70 16.84 10.34
C ASP A 157 -20.54 16.44 9.43
N ASP A 158 -20.17 17.37 8.56
CA ASP A 158 -18.89 17.34 7.85
C ASP A 158 -17.73 17.38 8.85
N GLY A 159 -16.60 16.79 8.48
CA GLY A 159 -15.51 16.75 9.44
C GLY A 159 -14.13 16.45 8.85
N THR A 160 -13.16 16.44 9.76
CA THR A 160 -11.79 16.07 9.48
C THR A 160 -11.27 15.12 10.55
N VAL A 161 -10.73 13.98 10.15
CA VAL A 161 -10.04 13.06 11.05
C VAL A 161 -8.54 13.22 10.86
N ILE A 162 -7.87 13.54 11.97
CA ILE A 162 -6.41 13.69 12.06
C ILE A 162 -5.90 12.69 13.09
N GLY A 163 -4.84 11.97 12.76
CA GLY A 163 -4.20 11.05 13.69
C GLY A 163 -3.01 10.36 13.02
N HIS A 164 -2.49 9.34 13.68
CA HIS A 164 -1.44 8.49 13.12
C HIS A 164 -1.99 7.08 12.95
N ILE A 165 -1.64 6.43 11.84
CA ILE A 165 -2.10 5.08 11.52
C ILE A 165 -0.93 4.12 11.58
N ALA A 166 -1.07 3.08 12.43
CA ALA A 166 -0.13 1.97 12.56
C ALA A 166 -0.87 0.65 12.72
N ARG A 167 -0.13 -0.46 12.74
CA ARG A 167 -0.68 -1.76 13.13
C ARG A 167 -1.06 -1.75 14.60
N SER A 168 -2.25 -2.28 14.91
CA SER A 168 -2.74 -2.36 16.29
C SER A 168 -1.77 -3.15 17.19
N LYS A 169 -1.49 -2.62 18.38
CA LYS A 169 -0.68 -3.33 19.40
C LYS A 169 -1.35 -4.63 19.85
N LYS A 170 -2.70 -4.64 19.94
CA LYS A 170 -3.49 -5.79 20.37
C LYS A 170 -3.63 -6.86 19.27
N ASN A 171 -3.78 -6.42 18.02
CA ASN A 171 -3.93 -7.33 16.87
C ASN A 171 -3.17 -6.77 15.64
N ARG A 172 -1.97 -7.28 15.39
CA ARG A 172 -1.12 -6.83 14.27
C ARG A 172 -1.69 -7.08 12.88
N LYS A 173 -2.79 -7.81 12.75
CA LYS A 173 -3.49 -8.00 11.46
C LYS A 173 -4.33 -6.79 11.06
N VAL A 174 -4.67 -5.91 12.01
CA VAL A 174 -5.52 -4.73 11.75
C VAL A 174 -4.73 -3.43 11.97
N MET A 175 -5.18 -2.37 11.30
CA MET A 175 -4.68 -1.02 11.48
C MET A 175 -5.52 -0.29 12.53
N SER A 176 -4.91 0.66 13.25
CA SER A 176 -5.56 1.48 14.27
C SER A 176 -5.10 2.93 14.19
N VAL A 177 -5.95 3.84 14.68
CA VAL A 177 -5.60 5.25 14.87
C VAL A 177 -4.91 5.45 16.22
N TYR A 178 -3.87 6.26 16.22
CA TYR A 178 -3.15 6.73 17.40
C TYR A 178 -3.23 8.26 17.38
N PRO A 179 -4.21 8.86 18.09
CA PRO A 179 -4.47 10.30 18.01
C PRO A 179 -3.29 11.14 18.51
N ASP A 180 -2.60 10.67 19.54
CA ASP A 180 -1.50 11.40 20.19
C ASP A 180 -0.15 11.29 19.46
N GLY A 181 -0.12 10.57 18.33
CA GLY A 181 1.09 10.46 17.51
C GLY A 181 2.18 9.54 18.07
N GLU A 182 1.90 8.79 19.12
CA GLU A 182 2.86 7.87 19.76
C GLU A 182 3.41 6.80 18.80
N GLU A 183 2.57 6.37 17.84
CA GLU A 183 2.93 5.38 16.85
C GLU A 183 2.31 5.68 15.48
N GLY A 184 2.99 5.19 14.44
CA GLY A 184 2.46 5.22 13.10
C GLY A 184 2.86 6.41 12.26
N LYS A 185 2.13 6.59 11.17
CA LYS A 185 2.38 7.66 10.20
C LYS A 185 1.18 8.61 10.18
N HIS A 186 1.46 9.89 10.20
CA HIS A 186 0.45 10.95 10.10
C HIS A 186 -0.54 10.71 8.96
N ALA A 187 -1.83 10.87 9.25
CA ALA A 187 -2.94 10.62 8.35
C ALA A 187 -4.03 11.68 8.53
N VAL A 188 -4.53 12.22 7.41
CA VAL A 188 -5.61 13.23 7.39
C VAL A 188 -6.64 12.83 6.36
N THR A 189 -7.89 12.76 6.80
CA THR A 189 -9.08 12.52 5.96
C THR A 189 -10.11 13.61 6.22
N HIS A 190 -10.43 14.41 5.22
CA HIS A 190 -11.59 15.31 5.24
C HIS A 190 -12.79 14.55 4.69
N PHE A 191 -13.96 14.76 5.26
CA PHE A 191 -15.18 14.18 4.74
C PHE A 191 -16.34 15.17 4.76
N LYS A 192 -17.26 14.98 3.81
CA LYS A 192 -18.54 15.68 3.71
C LYS A 192 -19.65 14.66 3.69
N VAL A 193 -20.68 14.91 4.48
CA VAL A 193 -21.92 14.16 4.44
C VAL A 193 -22.64 14.53 3.15
N LEU A 194 -22.98 13.52 2.35
CA LEU A 194 -23.76 13.71 1.13
C LEU A 194 -25.23 13.36 1.34
N GLU A 195 -25.50 12.23 1.98
CA GLU A 195 -26.85 11.72 2.18
C GLU A 195 -26.93 10.81 3.39
N ARG A 196 -28.02 10.89 4.15
CA ARG A 196 -28.31 10.06 5.33
C ARG A 196 -29.52 9.18 5.02
N PHE A 197 -29.36 7.88 5.35
CA PHE A 197 -30.40 6.86 5.11
C PHE A 197 -30.96 6.27 6.43
N GLY A 198 -30.79 6.98 7.55
CA GLY A 198 -31.21 6.58 8.88
C GLY A 198 -30.16 5.77 9.63
N TYR A 199 -29.74 4.62 9.11
CA TYR A 199 -28.72 3.76 9.75
C TYR A 199 -27.43 3.63 8.97
N VAL A 200 -27.34 4.27 7.82
CA VAL A 200 -26.11 4.43 7.03
C VAL A 200 -26.01 5.83 6.46
N THR A 201 -24.80 6.33 6.28
CA THR A 201 -24.55 7.65 5.72
C THR A 201 -23.59 7.54 4.54
N LEU A 202 -23.92 8.17 3.43
CA LEU A 202 -23.00 8.35 2.30
C LEU A 202 -22.13 9.57 2.53
N VAL A 203 -20.82 9.37 2.52
CA VAL A 203 -19.84 10.45 2.72
C VAL A 203 -18.88 10.54 1.54
N LYS A 204 -18.45 11.77 1.23
CA LYS A 204 -17.38 12.05 0.28
C LYS A 204 -16.11 12.37 1.04
N CYS A 205 -15.08 11.56 0.84
CA CYS A 205 -13.79 11.73 1.49
C CYS A 205 -12.76 12.38 0.54
N ARG A 206 -11.94 13.29 1.08
CA ARG A 206 -10.76 13.84 0.44
C ARG A 206 -9.53 13.54 1.30
N LEU A 207 -8.53 12.92 0.69
CA LEU A 207 -7.34 12.45 1.39
C LEU A 207 -6.15 13.41 1.16
N GLU A 208 -5.50 13.87 2.24
CA GLU A 208 -4.17 14.48 2.16
C GLU A 208 -3.06 13.43 2.18
N THR A 209 -3.31 12.31 2.84
CA THR A 209 -2.38 11.19 2.98
C THR A 209 -3.00 9.92 2.43
N GLY A 210 -2.20 8.90 2.12
CA GLY A 210 -2.67 7.61 1.60
C GLY A 210 -2.10 6.44 2.43
N ARG A 211 -2.55 6.28 3.68
CA ARG A 211 -2.15 5.17 4.53
C ARG A 211 -3.00 3.94 4.25
N THR A 212 -2.46 2.77 4.52
CA THR A 212 -3.17 1.49 4.35
C THR A 212 -4.48 1.53 5.13
N HIS A 213 -5.60 1.23 4.45
CA HIS A 213 -6.95 1.22 4.99
C HIS A 213 -7.39 2.54 5.65
N GLN A 214 -6.84 3.70 5.23
CA GLN A 214 -6.99 4.97 5.95
C GLN A 214 -8.44 5.35 6.20
N ILE A 215 -9.29 5.43 5.19
CA ILE A 215 -10.72 5.78 5.34
C ILE A 215 -11.41 4.78 6.26
N ARG A 216 -11.18 3.48 6.05
CA ARG A 216 -11.73 2.39 6.83
C ARG A 216 -11.38 2.48 8.32
N VAL A 217 -10.13 2.81 8.63
CA VAL A 217 -9.61 2.93 10.01
C VAL A 217 -10.11 4.20 10.67
N HIS A 218 -10.13 5.32 9.95
CA HIS A 218 -10.63 6.60 10.46
C HIS A 218 -12.11 6.54 10.81
N PHE A 219 -12.95 6.03 9.91
CA PHE A 219 -14.39 5.94 10.18
C PHE A 219 -14.71 4.91 11.26
N LYS A 220 -13.96 3.80 11.34
CA LYS A 220 -14.08 2.87 12.48
C LYS A 220 -13.75 3.55 13.81
N TRP A 221 -12.74 4.41 13.84
CA TRP A 221 -12.34 5.17 15.02
C TRP A 221 -13.39 6.20 15.43
N LEU A 222 -14.09 6.82 14.48
CA LEU A 222 -15.23 7.71 14.73
C LEU A 222 -16.48 6.96 15.22
N GLY A 223 -16.51 5.63 15.22
CA GLY A 223 -17.71 4.85 15.54
C GLY A 223 -18.62 4.53 14.35
N HIS A 224 -18.23 4.95 13.15
CA HIS A 224 -18.97 4.77 11.90
C HIS A 224 -18.21 3.88 10.91
N PRO A 225 -18.03 2.57 11.16
CA PRO A 225 -17.27 1.70 10.26
C PRO A 225 -17.90 1.65 8.87
N LEU A 226 -17.10 1.33 7.84
CA LEU A 226 -17.63 1.19 6.48
C LEU A 226 -18.69 0.10 6.42
N PHE A 227 -19.74 0.38 5.67
CA PHE A 227 -20.74 -0.61 5.27
C PHE A 227 -20.09 -1.60 4.32
N ASN A 228 -20.10 -2.89 4.66
CA ASN A 228 -19.54 -3.99 3.87
C ASN A 228 -20.65 -5.00 3.56
#